data_caaefc405750f6edea8c14bc4b142344
#
_entry.id   caaefc405750f6edea8c14bc4b142344
#
_cell.length_a   1.000
_cell.length_b   1.000
_cell.length_c   1.000
_cell.angle_alpha   90.00
_cell.angle_beta   90.00
_cell.angle_gamma   90.00
#
_symmetry.space_group_name_H-M   'P 1'
#
loop_
_entity.id
_entity.type
_entity.pdbx_description
1 polymer ?
#
loop_
_entity_poly.entity_id
_entity_poly.type
_entity_poly.pdbx_seq_one_letter_code
_entity_poly.pdbx_strand_id
1 'polypeptide(L)'
;MDSTTVEHRLAAEGADYLLLGGVNDSNLQELAKLSGCRVILRGDDLILSGDVGDVERALPVAEHMIQQARIGQPFDADEIRRSFATETQRPRGARPAKRNGAPREDEQVLFAGLKKLIGSKSEGQREYLDAIVNNDIVIAIGPAGTGKTYLAVAAAVDALRKNRVKRIILARPAVEAGENLGFLPGDLQEKVDPYLRPLYDALEDIMPSDWVKRALEARTIEVSPLAYMRGRTLADAFVILDEAQNATSAQMKMFLTRLGLNSRVVITGDKTQIDLPRPDDSGLLQVERILRGIDGIEFVYLSEVDVVRHRLVKDIIKAYATADGELREA
;
A
#
# COMPACT_ATOMS: atom_id res chain seq x y z
N MET A 1 31.21 -16.74 -35.76
CA MET A 1 30.61 -16.87 -34.41
C MET A 1 29.12 -16.79 -34.63
N ASP A 2 28.44 -17.93 -34.56
CA ASP A 2 26.97 -17.98 -34.75
C ASP A 2 26.32 -17.20 -33.63
N SER A 3 25.79 -16.02 -33.98
CA SER A 3 24.92 -15.25 -33.05
C SER A 3 23.59 -15.99 -32.92
N THR A 4 23.34 -16.55 -31.75
CA THR A 4 22.08 -17.23 -31.44
C THR A 4 21.01 -16.19 -31.25
N THR A 5 20.22 -15.92 -32.26
CA THR A 5 19.05 -15.03 -32.15
C THR A 5 17.97 -15.70 -31.28
N VAL A 6 17.54 -15.03 -30.23
CA VAL A 6 16.47 -15.47 -29.34
C VAL A 6 15.26 -14.55 -29.48
N GLU A 7 14.08 -15.10 -29.29
CA GLU A 7 12.83 -14.37 -29.20
C GLU A 7 12.25 -14.52 -27.78
N HIS A 8 11.94 -13.40 -27.16
CA HIS A 8 11.29 -13.35 -25.85
C HIS A 8 9.96 -12.59 -25.93
N ARG A 9 8.91 -13.17 -25.36
CA ARG A 9 7.56 -12.59 -25.36
C ARG A 9 7.17 -12.17 -23.96
N LEU A 10 6.73 -10.92 -23.86
CA LEU A 10 6.23 -10.33 -22.61
C LEU A 10 4.74 -10.03 -22.77
N ALA A 11 3.90 -10.57 -21.89
CA ALA A 11 2.48 -10.29 -21.90
C ALA A 11 2.23 -8.80 -21.57
N ALA A 12 1.64 -8.06 -22.51
CA ALA A 12 1.25 -6.65 -22.37
C ALA A 12 -0.26 -6.49 -22.15
N GLU A 13 -0.97 -7.60 -21.82
CA GLU A 13 -2.39 -7.57 -21.53
C GLU A 13 -2.72 -6.54 -20.45
N GLY A 14 -3.73 -5.69 -20.71
CA GLY A 14 -4.14 -4.61 -19.81
C GLY A 14 -3.25 -3.34 -19.85
N ALA A 15 -2.21 -3.31 -20.69
CA ALA A 15 -1.44 -2.11 -20.93
C ALA A 15 -2.15 -1.17 -21.93
N ASP A 16 -2.03 0.14 -21.73
CA ASP A 16 -2.44 1.12 -22.74
C ASP A 16 -1.41 1.12 -23.88
N TYR A 17 -1.80 0.63 -25.06
CA TYR A 17 -0.89 0.49 -26.20
C TYR A 17 -0.41 1.82 -26.78
N LEU A 18 -1.19 2.90 -26.62
CA LEU A 18 -0.75 4.24 -27.03
C LEU A 18 0.34 4.78 -26.13
N LEU A 19 0.25 4.50 -24.83
CA LEU A 19 1.30 4.83 -23.86
C LEU A 19 2.52 3.93 -24.06
N LEU A 20 2.31 2.62 -24.28
CA LEU A 20 3.39 1.65 -24.45
C LEU A 20 4.18 1.95 -25.74
N GLY A 21 3.50 2.18 -26.85
CA GLY A 21 4.13 2.49 -28.14
C GLY A 21 4.70 3.90 -28.19
N GLY A 22 4.02 4.84 -27.56
CA GLY A 22 4.26 6.26 -27.76
C GLY A 22 3.73 6.78 -29.12
N VAL A 23 3.89 8.06 -29.40
CA VAL A 23 3.48 8.65 -30.67
C VAL A 23 4.31 8.05 -31.82
N ASN A 24 3.64 7.43 -32.79
CA ASN A 24 4.29 6.74 -33.91
C ASN A 24 5.30 5.66 -33.47
N ASP A 25 4.98 4.89 -32.43
CA ASP A 25 5.83 3.86 -31.85
C ASP A 25 7.20 4.35 -31.36
N SER A 26 7.29 5.63 -31.01
CA SER A 26 8.55 6.27 -30.60
C SER A 26 9.23 5.57 -29.43
N ASN A 27 8.46 5.06 -28.47
CA ASN A 27 8.97 4.37 -27.30
C ASN A 27 9.55 3.00 -27.66
N LEU A 28 8.87 2.24 -28.52
CA LEU A 28 9.36 0.94 -29.01
C LEU A 28 10.60 1.11 -29.89
N GLN A 29 10.62 2.14 -30.72
CA GLN A 29 11.79 2.46 -31.57
C GLN A 29 13.00 2.86 -30.71
N GLU A 30 12.80 3.65 -29.64
CA GLU A 30 13.88 4.05 -28.75
C GLU A 30 14.45 2.83 -27.98
N LEU A 31 13.57 1.95 -27.47
CA LEU A 31 14.02 0.70 -26.85
C LEU A 31 14.79 -0.18 -27.84
N ALA A 32 14.32 -0.33 -29.07
CA ALA A 32 14.99 -1.08 -30.13
C ALA A 32 16.39 -0.51 -30.45
N LYS A 33 16.50 0.82 -30.54
CA LYS A 33 17.75 1.52 -30.80
C LYS A 33 18.78 1.35 -29.68
N LEU A 34 18.34 1.43 -28.42
CA LEU A 34 19.22 1.34 -27.26
C LEU A 34 19.68 -0.09 -26.98
N SER A 35 18.80 -1.06 -27.18
CA SER A 35 19.09 -2.46 -26.90
C SER A 35 19.82 -3.20 -28.03
N GLY A 36 19.61 -2.77 -29.28
CA GLY A 36 20.00 -3.53 -30.45
C GLY A 36 19.02 -4.65 -30.84
N CYS A 37 17.92 -4.80 -30.10
CA CYS A 37 16.88 -5.77 -30.36
C CYS A 37 15.85 -5.24 -31.36
N ARG A 38 15.20 -6.16 -32.07
CA ARG A 38 13.94 -5.88 -32.75
C ARG A 38 12.82 -5.94 -31.71
N VAL A 39 12.07 -4.85 -31.58
CA VAL A 39 10.95 -4.70 -30.62
C VAL A 39 9.65 -4.55 -31.40
N ILE A 40 8.68 -5.44 -31.13
CA ILE A 40 7.40 -5.44 -31.84
C ILE A 40 6.29 -5.65 -30.83
N LEU A 41 5.24 -4.82 -30.88
CA LEU A 41 3.98 -5.04 -30.20
C LEU A 41 3.02 -5.74 -31.14
N ARG A 42 2.57 -6.95 -30.81
CA ARG A 42 1.64 -7.72 -31.63
C ARG A 42 0.52 -8.32 -30.76
N GLY A 43 -0.68 -7.79 -30.90
CA GLY A 43 -1.78 -8.13 -29.99
C GLY A 43 -1.38 -7.77 -28.56
N ASP A 44 -1.59 -8.68 -27.64
CA ASP A 44 -1.28 -8.49 -26.21
C ASP A 44 0.17 -8.87 -25.85
N ASP A 45 1.07 -9.05 -26.83
CA ASP A 45 2.46 -9.42 -26.60
C ASP A 45 3.43 -8.36 -27.10
N LEU A 46 4.38 -7.97 -26.22
CA LEU A 46 5.59 -7.25 -26.60
C LEU A 46 6.71 -8.26 -26.86
N ILE A 47 7.20 -8.30 -28.10
CA ILE A 47 8.15 -9.29 -28.58
C ILE A 47 9.51 -8.62 -28.74
N LEU A 48 10.53 -9.17 -28.07
CA LEU A 48 11.94 -8.78 -28.19
C LEU A 48 12.69 -9.88 -28.97
N SER A 49 13.38 -9.51 -30.04
CA SER A 49 14.16 -10.47 -30.84
C SER A 49 15.56 -9.91 -31.12
N GLY A 50 16.60 -10.68 -30.82
CA GLY A 50 17.99 -10.25 -30.98
C GLY A 50 18.99 -11.24 -30.38
N ASP A 51 20.23 -10.81 -30.22
CA ASP A 51 21.23 -11.60 -29.52
C ASP A 51 20.86 -11.77 -28.03
N VAL A 52 21.20 -12.90 -27.42
CA VAL A 52 20.86 -13.24 -26.03
C VAL A 52 21.20 -12.11 -25.08
N GLY A 53 22.40 -11.53 -25.17
CA GLY A 53 22.83 -10.44 -24.28
C GLY A 53 22.08 -9.11 -24.51
N ASP A 54 21.57 -8.88 -25.70
CA ASP A 54 20.80 -7.70 -26.06
C ASP A 54 19.38 -7.82 -25.54
N VAL A 55 18.77 -8.99 -25.69
CA VAL A 55 17.45 -9.30 -25.16
C VAL A 55 17.44 -9.25 -23.62
N GLU A 56 18.46 -9.84 -22.96
CA GLU A 56 18.60 -9.78 -21.50
C GLU A 56 18.69 -8.34 -20.96
N ARG A 57 19.32 -7.42 -21.70
CA ARG A 57 19.39 -6.00 -21.32
C ARG A 57 18.10 -5.24 -21.58
N ALA A 58 17.38 -5.61 -22.62
CA ALA A 58 16.11 -4.98 -22.98
C ALA A 58 14.96 -5.39 -22.05
N LEU A 59 14.99 -6.63 -21.52
CA LEU A 59 13.91 -7.23 -20.72
C LEU A 59 13.46 -6.36 -19.54
N PRO A 60 14.34 -5.92 -18.63
CA PRO A 60 13.89 -5.13 -17.46
C PRO A 60 13.23 -3.80 -17.86
N VAL A 61 13.74 -3.18 -18.94
CA VAL A 61 13.20 -1.91 -19.43
C VAL A 61 11.85 -2.14 -20.11
N ALA A 62 11.70 -3.20 -20.90
CA ALA A 62 10.43 -3.57 -21.52
C ALA A 62 9.36 -3.92 -20.48
N GLU A 63 9.72 -4.66 -19.43
CA GLU A 63 8.83 -4.95 -18.30
C GLU A 63 8.39 -3.68 -17.58
N HIS A 64 9.30 -2.75 -17.36
CA HIS A 64 9.00 -1.44 -16.78
C HIS A 64 8.04 -0.65 -17.66
N MET A 65 8.27 -0.58 -18.98
CA MET A 65 7.39 0.08 -19.95
C MET A 65 5.97 -0.50 -19.93
N ILE A 66 5.83 -1.83 -19.91
CA ILE A 66 4.53 -2.50 -19.81
C ILE A 66 3.84 -2.13 -18.48
N GLN A 67 4.58 -2.11 -17.39
CA GLN A 67 4.04 -1.74 -16.09
C GLN A 67 3.53 -0.29 -16.06
N GLN A 68 4.28 0.66 -16.62
CA GLN A 68 3.86 2.07 -16.70
C GLN A 68 2.60 2.21 -17.56
N ALA A 69 2.57 1.53 -18.70
CA ALA A 69 1.40 1.53 -19.59
C ALA A 69 0.14 0.90 -18.94
N ARG A 70 0.31 -0.14 -18.10
CA ARG A 70 -0.80 -0.75 -17.35
C ARG A 70 -1.41 0.19 -16.32
N ILE A 71 -0.61 1.07 -15.75
CA ILE A 71 -1.07 2.03 -14.72
C ILE A 71 -1.45 3.39 -15.32
N GLY A 72 -1.45 3.51 -16.66
CA GLY A 72 -1.81 4.74 -17.35
C GLY A 72 -0.82 5.88 -17.12
N GLN A 73 0.43 5.59 -16.74
CA GLN A 73 1.47 6.61 -16.61
C GLN A 73 2.17 6.81 -17.95
N PRO A 74 2.15 8.04 -18.49
CA PRO A 74 2.94 8.38 -19.67
C PRO A 74 4.43 8.31 -19.31
N PHE A 75 5.22 7.73 -20.18
CA PHE A 75 6.67 7.75 -20.14
C PHE A 75 7.21 8.16 -21.51
N ASP A 76 8.40 8.73 -21.51
CA ASP A 76 9.02 9.27 -22.71
C ASP A 76 10.35 8.59 -23.05
N ALA A 77 10.89 8.92 -24.22
CA ALA A 77 12.16 8.40 -24.69
C ALA A 77 13.33 8.69 -23.73
N ASP A 78 13.29 9.80 -22.99
CA ASP A 78 14.34 10.17 -22.04
C ASP A 78 14.30 9.28 -20.79
N GLU A 79 13.12 8.86 -20.38
CA GLU A 79 12.95 7.91 -19.28
C GLU A 79 13.44 6.50 -19.67
N ILE A 80 13.16 6.08 -20.91
CA ILE A 80 13.68 4.83 -21.47
C ILE A 80 15.21 4.85 -21.50
N ARG A 81 15.84 5.95 -21.92
CA ARG A 81 17.30 6.14 -21.92
C ARG A 81 17.90 6.02 -20.52
N ARG A 82 17.28 6.68 -19.54
CA ARG A 82 17.72 6.64 -18.13
C ARG A 82 17.64 5.24 -17.56
N SER A 83 16.53 4.54 -17.79
CA SER A 83 16.32 3.17 -17.34
C SER A 83 17.34 2.22 -17.97
N PHE A 84 17.59 2.36 -19.27
CA PHE A 84 18.56 1.53 -19.99
C PHE A 84 20.01 1.80 -19.55
N ALA A 85 20.39 3.05 -19.28
CA ALA A 85 21.70 3.42 -18.77
C ALA A 85 21.96 2.84 -17.37
N THR A 86 20.96 2.79 -16.53
CA THR A 86 21.04 2.21 -15.18
C THR A 86 21.27 0.69 -15.24
N GLU A 87 20.60 -0.01 -16.15
CA GLU A 87 20.79 -1.45 -16.34
C GLU A 87 22.16 -1.81 -16.96
N THR A 88 22.72 -0.94 -17.84
CA THR A 88 24.01 -1.18 -18.48
C THR A 88 25.19 -1.03 -17.52
N GLN A 89 25.03 -0.38 -16.38
CA GLN A 89 26.07 -0.23 -15.34
C GLN A 89 26.14 -1.41 -14.37
N ARG A 90 25.24 -2.41 -14.48
CA ARG A 90 25.34 -3.65 -13.69
C ARG A 90 26.47 -4.56 -14.21
N PRO A 91 27.32 -5.15 -13.34
CA PRO A 91 28.42 -6.02 -13.77
C PRO A 91 27.89 -7.27 -14.52
N ARG A 92 28.48 -7.58 -15.69
CA ARG A 92 28.17 -8.78 -16.44
C ARG A 92 28.44 -10.05 -15.60
N GLY A 93 27.41 -10.87 -15.40
CA GLY A 93 27.61 -12.23 -14.88
C GLY A 93 26.80 -12.65 -13.66
N ALA A 94 25.86 -11.89 -13.18
CA ALA A 94 24.96 -12.35 -12.11
C ALA A 94 23.81 -13.17 -12.70
N ARG A 95 23.94 -14.50 -12.74
CA ARG A 95 22.82 -15.43 -12.91
C ARG A 95 21.77 -15.14 -11.81
N PRO A 96 20.45 -15.24 -12.10
CA PRO A 96 19.44 -15.18 -11.05
C PRO A 96 19.65 -16.37 -10.11
N ALA A 97 20.23 -16.11 -8.96
CA ALA A 97 20.35 -17.10 -7.89
C ALA A 97 18.95 -17.42 -7.38
N LYS A 98 18.60 -18.71 -7.31
CA LYS A 98 17.46 -19.19 -6.53
C LYS A 98 17.61 -18.63 -5.12
N ARG A 99 16.67 -17.76 -4.75
CA ARG A 99 16.64 -17.13 -3.42
C ARG A 99 16.19 -18.16 -2.38
N ASN A 100 17.15 -18.81 -1.74
CA ASN A 100 17.05 -19.34 -0.38
C ASN A 100 18.09 -18.54 0.42
N GLY A 101 17.66 -17.53 1.12
CA GLY A 101 18.51 -16.73 1.98
C GLY A 101 17.76 -15.53 2.55
N ALA A 102 17.96 -15.27 3.81
CA ALA A 102 17.41 -14.14 4.55
C ALA A 102 17.60 -12.79 3.81
N PRO A 103 16.71 -11.81 4.00
CA PRO A 103 16.79 -10.49 3.36
C PRO A 103 18.12 -9.82 3.70
N ARG A 104 18.75 -9.20 2.70
CA ARG A 104 19.90 -8.32 2.94
C ARG A 104 19.42 -7.06 3.65
N GLU A 105 20.17 -6.57 4.62
CA GLU A 105 19.83 -5.43 5.50
C GLU A 105 19.53 -4.09 4.80
N ASP A 106 19.68 -3.99 3.46
CA ASP A 106 19.47 -2.76 2.68
C ASP A 106 18.28 -2.80 1.69
N GLU A 107 17.48 -3.85 1.61
CA GLU A 107 16.30 -3.88 0.73
C GLU A 107 15.10 -3.24 1.41
N GLN A 108 14.91 -1.92 1.21
CA GLN A 108 13.67 -1.25 1.61
C GLN A 108 12.47 -1.85 0.87
N VAL A 109 11.44 -2.24 1.62
CA VAL A 109 10.14 -2.57 1.03
C VAL A 109 9.53 -1.30 0.48
N LEU A 110 9.34 -1.25 -0.84
CA LEU A 110 8.73 -0.14 -1.55
C LEU A 110 7.37 -0.60 -2.08
N PHE A 111 6.32 0.15 -1.73
CA PHE A 111 5.01 0.01 -2.34
C PHE A 111 4.85 1.02 -3.46
N ALA A 112 4.45 0.53 -4.62
CA ALA A 112 4.18 1.40 -5.74
C ALA A 112 2.73 1.88 -5.67
N GLY A 113 2.52 3.10 -5.17
CA GLY A 113 1.29 3.85 -5.41
C GLY A 113 1.16 4.23 -6.89
N LEU A 114 -0.02 4.67 -7.29
CA LEU A 114 -0.25 5.12 -8.66
C LEU A 114 0.35 6.52 -8.95
N LYS A 115 0.58 7.32 -7.90
CA LYS A 115 1.22 8.65 -8.00
C LYS A 115 2.70 8.65 -7.63
N LYS A 116 3.10 7.79 -6.69
CA LYS A 116 4.44 7.82 -6.11
C LYS A 116 4.86 6.48 -5.51
N LEU A 117 6.16 6.27 -5.39
CA LEU A 117 6.70 5.18 -4.59
C LEU A 117 6.63 5.55 -3.11
N ILE A 118 6.17 4.62 -2.30
CA ILE A 118 6.00 4.79 -0.86
C ILE A 118 6.86 3.75 -0.15
N GLY A 119 7.75 4.23 0.71
CA GLY A 119 8.64 3.39 1.51
C GLY A 119 8.70 3.85 2.96
N SER A 120 9.39 3.07 3.78
CA SER A 120 9.64 3.40 5.17
C SER A 120 10.57 4.61 5.29
N LYS A 121 10.32 5.45 6.30
CA LYS A 121 11.16 6.59 6.70
C LYS A 121 11.86 6.35 8.04
N SER A 122 11.52 5.27 8.73
CA SER A 122 12.09 4.85 10.00
C SER A 122 12.22 3.33 10.05
N GLU A 123 12.95 2.83 11.03
CA GLU A 123 13.12 1.40 11.27
C GLU A 123 11.79 0.73 11.63
N GLY A 124 11.01 1.31 12.56
CA GLY A 124 9.70 0.77 12.94
C GLY A 124 8.72 0.73 11.77
N GLN A 125 8.77 1.72 10.85
CA GLN A 125 7.99 1.67 9.62
C GLN A 125 8.46 0.53 8.69
N ARG A 126 9.76 0.23 8.62
CA ARG A 126 10.30 -0.88 7.84
C ARG A 126 9.80 -2.21 8.37
N GLU A 127 9.93 -2.44 9.68
CA GLU A 127 9.39 -3.64 10.34
C GLU A 127 7.89 -3.80 10.08
N TYR A 128 7.14 -2.70 10.11
CA TYR A 128 5.71 -2.71 9.82
C TYR A 128 5.40 -3.14 8.38
N LEU A 129 6.13 -2.60 7.40
CA LEU A 129 5.94 -2.98 6.00
C LEU A 129 6.34 -4.44 5.74
N ASP A 130 7.42 -4.91 6.37
CA ASP A 130 7.86 -6.30 6.30
C ASP A 130 6.81 -7.23 6.93
N ALA A 131 6.23 -6.86 8.08
CA ALA A 131 5.15 -7.60 8.71
C ALA A 131 3.93 -7.73 7.79
N ILE A 132 3.51 -6.64 7.13
CA ILE A 132 2.38 -6.65 6.18
C ILE A 132 2.61 -7.59 5.00
N VAL A 133 3.84 -7.69 4.51
CA VAL A 133 4.16 -8.58 3.39
C VAL A 133 4.11 -10.05 3.80
N ASN A 134 4.52 -10.37 5.02
CA ASN A 134 4.78 -11.74 5.46
C ASN A 134 3.64 -12.39 6.28
N ASN A 135 2.66 -11.62 6.75
CA ASN A 135 1.59 -12.13 7.62
C ASN A 135 0.19 -11.90 7.04
N ASP A 136 -0.79 -12.67 7.50
CA ASP A 136 -2.19 -12.54 7.10
C ASP A 136 -2.89 -11.44 7.87
N ILE A 137 -2.55 -11.27 9.16
CA ILE A 137 -3.09 -10.24 10.05
C ILE A 137 -1.93 -9.48 10.68
N VAL A 138 -1.91 -8.18 10.53
CA VAL A 138 -0.95 -7.30 11.19
C VAL A 138 -1.66 -6.27 12.05
N ILE A 139 -1.24 -6.15 13.30
CA ILE A 139 -1.80 -5.21 14.26
C ILE A 139 -0.71 -4.18 14.61
N ALA A 140 -0.86 -2.97 14.05
CA ALA A 140 0.08 -1.87 14.23
C ALA A 140 -0.41 -0.91 15.32
N ILE A 141 0.36 -0.81 16.39
CA ILE A 141 0.05 -0.01 17.57
C ILE A 141 1.10 1.10 17.72
N GLY A 142 0.68 2.33 17.92
CA GLY A 142 1.61 3.44 18.15
C GLY A 142 0.96 4.80 18.07
N PRO A 143 1.68 5.88 18.38
CA PRO A 143 1.13 7.22 18.43
C PRO A 143 0.69 7.74 17.05
N ALA A 144 -0.17 8.76 17.06
CA ALA A 144 -0.59 9.44 15.85
C ALA A 144 0.59 10.05 15.08
N GLY A 145 0.55 9.99 13.74
CA GLY A 145 1.59 10.54 12.87
C GLY A 145 2.77 9.61 12.58
N THR A 146 2.74 8.35 13.04
CA THR A 146 3.72 7.32 12.67
C THR A 146 3.48 6.69 11.29
N GLY A 147 2.40 7.09 10.59
CA GLY A 147 2.11 6.63 9.24
C GLY A 147 1.38 5.29 9.15
N LYS A 148 0.86 4.73 10.26
CA LYS A 148 0.19 3.41 10.31
C LYS A 148 -0.84 3.22 9.20
N THR A 149 -1.85 4.08 9.19
CA THR A 149 -2.97 4.03 8.22
C THR A 149 -2.49 4.28 6.80
N TYR A 150 -1.63 5.28 6.62
CA TYR A 150 -1.09 5.65 5.32
C TYR A 150 -0.29 4.50 4.66
N LEU A 151 0.61 3.87 5.42
CA LEU A 151 1.42 2.74 4.93
C LEU A 151 0.57 1.49 4.69
N ALA A 152 -0.46 1.24 5.51
CA ALA A 152 -1.43 0.16 5.27
C ALA A 152 -2.20 0.39 3.96
N VAL A 153 -2.66 1.62 3.69
CA VAL A 153 -3.35 1.96 2.43
C VAL A 153 -2.40 1.81 1.25
N ALA A 154 -1.14 2.22 1.36
CA ALA A 154 -0.13 2.02 0.32
C ALA A 154 0.09 0.53 0.00
N ALA A 155 0.18 -0.31 1.03
CA ALA A 155 0.31 -1.75 0.87
C ALA A 155 -0.94 -2.38 0.21
N ALA A 156 -2.13 -1.92 0.57
CA ALA A 156 -3.38 -2.37 -0.02
C ALA A 156 -3.48 -2.03 -1.51
N VAL A 157 -3.12 -0.79 -1.87
CA VAL A 157 -3.09 -0.33 -3.27
C VAL A 157 -2.07 -1.14 -4.09
N ASP A 158 -0.89 -1.41 -3.56
CA ASP A 158 0.11 -2.25 -4.22
C ASP A 158 -0.39 -3.70 -4.39
N ALA A 159 -1.05 -4.27 -3.38
CA ALA A 159 -1.63 -5.60 -3.45
C ALA A 159 -2.75 -5.70 -4.49
N LEU A 160 -3.63 -4.69 -4.58
CA LEU A 160 -4.67 -4.60 -5.59
C LEU A 160 -4.07 -4.49 -7.00
N ARG A 161 -3.08 -3.62 -7.18
CA ARG A 161 -2.39 -3.43 -8.45
C ARG A 161 -1.66 -4.68 -8.94
N LYS A 162 -1.07 -5.44 -8.02
CA LYS A 162 -0.41 -6.73 -8.31
C LYS A 162 -1.38 -7.90 -8.42
N ASN A 163 -2.70 -7.64 -8.43
CA ASN A 163 -3.75 -8.67 -8.47
C ASN A 163 -3.63 -9.73 -7.35
N ARG A 164 -3.01 -9.38 -6.22
CA ARG A 164 -2.94 -10.26 -5.04
C ARG A 164 -4.28 -10.31 -4.29
N VAL A 165 -5.05 -9.24 -4.42
CA VAL A 165 -6.43 -9.13 -3.92
C VAL A 165 -7.31 -8.51 -5.00
N LYS A 166 -8.63 -8.73 -4.92
CA LYS A 166 -9.60 -8.18 -5.87
C LYS A 166 -10.23 -6.88 -5.40
N ARG A 167 -10.13 -6.58 -4.11
CA ARG A 167 -10.75 -5.37 -3.52
C ARG A 167 -10.01 -4.91 -2.28
N ILE A 168 -10.19 -3.63 -1.96
CA ILE A 168 -9.72 -3.00 -0.72
C ILE A 168 -10.96 -2.62 0.09
N ILE A 169 -10.95 -2.94 1.38
CA ILE A 169 -12.01 -2.57 2.32
C ILE A 169 -11.37 -1.77 3.46
N LEU A 170 -11.78 -0.51 3.59
CA LEU A 170 -11.35 0.38 4.65
C LEU A 170 -12.49 0.54 5.65
N ALA A 171 -12.26 0.14 6.88
CA ALA A 171 -13.24 0.22 7.94
C ALA A 171 -12.72 1.06 9.11
N ARG A 172 -13.63 1.78 9.75
CA ARG A 172 -13.33 2.56 10.96
C ARG A 172 -14.50 2.45 11.94
N PRO A 173 -14.24 2.30 13.26
CA PRO A 173 -15.31 2.45 14.25
C PRO A 173 -15.92 3.84 14.15
N ALA A 174 -17.24 3.92 14.04
CA ALA A 174 -17.94 5.18 14.24
C ALA A 174 -18.13 5.33 15.74
N VAL A 175 -17.36 6.20 16.38
CA VAL A 175 -17.48 6.51 17.80
C VAL A 175 -18.07 7.90 17.93
N GLU A 176 -19.07 8.01 18.76
CA GLU A 176 -19.57 9.31 19.21
C GLU A 176 -18.52 9.88 20.21
N ALA A 177 -17.55 10.62 19.71
CA ALA A 177 -16.60 11.33 20.57
C ALA A 177 -17.27 12.48 21.29
N GLY A 178 -18.07 12.17 22.32
CA GLY A 178 -18.79 13.16 23.13
C GLY A 178 -19.93 13.90 22.43
N GLU A 179 -20.08 13.76 21.11
CA GLU A 179 -21.18 14.29 20.32
C GLU A 179 -22.09 13.14 19.89
N ASN A 180 -23.31 13.13 20.37
CA ASN A 180 -24.32 12.16 19.92
C ASN A 180 -24.54 12.33 18.41
N LEU A 181 -24.34 11.28 17.62
CA LEU A 181 -24.68 11.22 16.17
C LEU A 181 -26.11 11.71 15.91
N GLY A 182 -26.96 11.73 16.93
CA GLY A 182 -28.29 12.29 16.90
C GLY A 182 -28.39 13.81 16.67
N PHE A 183 -27.34 14.58 16.94
CA PHE A 183 -27.30 16.04 16.76
C PHE A 183 -26.87 16.49 15.36
N LEU A 184 -26.21 15.64 14.56
CA LEU A 184 -25.86 16.00 13.21
C LEU A 184 -27.08 15.86 12.28
N PRO A 185 -27.40 16.87 11.44
CA PRO A 185 -28.42 16.74 10.41
C PRO A 185 -27.99 15.77 9.33
N GLY A 186 -28.94 15.07 8.69
CA GLY A 186 -28.70 14.13 7.62
C GLY A 186 -28.98 12.68 7.97
N ASP A 187 -28.82 11.80 6.98
CA ASP A 187 -28.95 10.37 7.17
C ASP A 187 -27.73 9.77 7.91
N LEU A 188 -27.79 8.49 8.26
CA LEU A 188 -26.72 7.84 9.02
C LEU A 188 -25.38 7.87 8.25
N GLN A 189 -25.44 7.80 6.93
CA GLN A 189 -24.25 7.77 6.07
C GLN A 189 -23.58 9.16 6.05
N GLU A 190 -24.34 10.22 5.92
CA GLU A 190 -23.86 11.61 5.97
C GLU A 190 -23.21 11.94 7.33
N LYS A 191 -23.75 11.40 8.41
CA LYS A 191 -23.22 11.59 9.77
C LYS A 191 -21.89 10.87 10.01
N VAL A 192 -21.63 9.76 9.34
CA VAL A 192 -20.42 8.96 9.51
C VAL A 192 -19.30 9.39 8.56
N ASP A 193 -19.65 10.03 7.43
CA ASP A 193 -18.70 10.44 6.39
C ASP A 193 -17.51 11.28 6.90
N PRO A 194 -17.68 12.26 7.82
CA PRO A 194 -16.55 13.01 8.39
C PRO A 194 -15.49 12.12 9.05
N TYR A 195 -15.90 11.04 9.70
CA TYR A 195 -14.98 10.11 10.37
C TYR A 195 -14.22 9.23 9.38
N LEU A 196 -14.74 9.06 8.17
CA LEU A 196 -14.12 8.27 7.11
C LEU A 196 -13.18 9.12 6.22
N ARG A 197 -13.27 10.45 6.32
CA ARG A 197 -12.50 11.38 5.48
C ARG A 197 -10.99 11.14 5.47
N PRO A 198 -10.32 10.84 6.61
CA PRO A 198 -8.89 10.54 6.60
C PRO A 198 -8.50 9.34 5.73
N LEU A 199 -9.41 8.39 5.54
CA LEU A 199 -9.19 7.23 4.67
C LEU A 199 -9.28 7.61 3.19
N TYR A 200 -10.23 8.49 2.83
CA TYR A 200 -10.32 9.05 1.47
C TYR A 200 -9.09 9.90 1.15
N ASP A 201 -8.66 10.76 2.09
CA ASP A 201 -7.47 11.61 1.92
C ASP A 201 -6.20 10.75 1.68
N ALA A 202 -6.06 9.64 2.41
CA ALA A 202 -4.94 8.71 2.21
C ALA A 202 -4.99 8.03 0.83
N LEU A 203 -6.17 7.63 0.35
CA LEU A 203 -6.37 7.07 -0.98
C LEU A 203 -6.01 8.09 -2.07
N GLU A 204 -6.51 9.32 -1.96
CA GLU A 204 -6.30 10.38 -2.95
C GLU A 204 -4.85 10.88 -3.00
N ASP A 205 -4.12 10.80 -1.89
CA ASP A 205 -2.68 11.11 -1.87
C ASP A 205 -1.84 10.04 -2.62
N ILE A 206 -2.28 8.78 -2.58
CA ILE A 206 -1.59 7.63 -3.18
C ILE A 206 -2.02 7.41 -4.64
N MET A 207 -3.27 7.71 -4.96
CA MET A 207 -3.89 7.45 -6.27
C MET A 207 -4.50 8.71 -6.88
N PRO A 208 -4.62 8.83 -8.22
CA PRO A 208 -5.36 9.91 -8.87
C PRO A 208 -6.84 9.90 -8.42
N SER A 209 -7.40 11.09 -8.13
CA SER A 209 -8.77 11.23 -7.61
C SER A 209 -9.82 10.61 -8.53
N ASP A 210 -9.65 10.71 -9.85
CA ASP A 210 -10.54 10.07 -10.83
C ASP A 210 -10.51 8.55 -10.76
N TRP A 211 -9.34 7.99 -10.40
CA TRP A 211 -9.19 6.54 -10.22
C TRP A 211 -9.85 6.08 -8.92
N VAL A 212 -9.65 6.83 -7.83
CA VAL A 212 -10.31 6.58 -6.54
C VAL A 212 -11.83 6.59 -6.73
N LYS A 213 -12.37 7.61 -7.41
CA LYS A 213 -13.80 7.74 -7.67
C LYS A 213 -14.36 6.53 -8.43
N ARG A 214 -13.72 6.14 -9.53
CA ARG A 214 -14.12 4.95 -10.30
C ARG A 214 -14.02 3.66 -9.49
N ALA A 215 -12.99 3.50 -8.67
CA ALA A 215 -12.81 2.31 -7.84
C ALA A 215 -13.87 2.20 -6.75
N LEU A 216 -14.32 3.33 -6.17
CA LEU A 216 -15.44 3.39 -5.22
C LEU A 216 -16.76 3.04 -5.92
N GLU A 217 -17.04 3.62 -7.09
CA GLU A 217 -18.24 3.33 -7.88
C GLU A 217 -18.31 1.84 -8.28
N ALA A 218 -17.18 1.27 -8.70
CA ALA A 218 -17.05 -0.15 -9.05
C ALA A 218 -17.00 -1.09 -7.83
N ARG A 219 -17.00 -0.55 -6.60
CA ARG A 219 -16.83 -1.30 -5.36
C ARG A 219 -15.54 -2.14 -5.28
N THR A 220 -14.54 -1.78 -6.07
CA THR A 220 -13.18 -2.32 -5.95
C THR A 220 -12.50 -1.75 -4.69
N ILE A 221 -12.84 -0.52 -4.31
CA ILE A 221 -12.53 0.07 -3.01
C ILE A 221 -13.84 0.36 -2.30
N GLU A 222 -13.92 -0.01 -1.04
CA GLU A 222 -15.04 0.27 -0.15
C GLU A 222 -14.52 0.97 1.10
N VAL A 223 -15.16 2.08 1.48
CA VAL A 223 -14.89 2.78 2.75
C VAL A 223 -16.19 2.79 3.54
N SER A 224 -16.19 2.19 4.73
CA SER A 224 -17.45 2.04 5.49
C SER A 224 -17.23 1.89 7.00
N PRO A 225 -18.24 2.22 7.80
CA PRO A 225 -18.20 1.97 9.23
C PRO A 225 -18.00 0.50 9.57
N LEU A 226 -17.28 0.22 10.65
CA LEU A 226 -17.04 -1.15 11.15
C LEU A 226 -18.33 -1.96 11.33
N ALA A 227 -19.42 -1.30 11.74
CA ALA A 227 -20.72 -1.95 11.96
C ALA A 227 -21.25 -2.66 10.68
N TYR A 228 -20.91 -2.15 9.49
CA TYR A 228 -21.37 -2.69 8.21
C TYR A 228 -20.62 -3.97 7.78
N MET A 229 -19.61 -4.38 8.54
CA MET A 229 -18.90 -5.65 8.33
C MET A 229 -19.67 -6.85 8.90
N ARG A 230 -20.68 -6.60 9.73
CA ARG A 230 -21.46 -7.67 10.36
C ARG A 230 -22.20 -8.53 9.31
N GLY A 231 -22.09 -9.86 9.45
CA GLY A 231 -22.74 -10.82 8.55
C GLY A 231 -22.06 -11.01 7.19
N ARG A 232 -20.95 -10.33 6.93
CA ARG A 232 -20.19 -10.44 5.68
C ARG A 232 -19.06 -11.46 5.80
N THR A 233 -18.57 -11.95 4.68
CA THR A 233 -17.29 -12.66 4.54
C THR A 233 -16.39 -11.84 3.64
N LEU A 234 -15.20 -11.48 4.16
CA LEU A 234 -14.26 -10.59 3.50
C LEU A 234 -13.20 -11.45 2.78
N ALA A 235 -13.57 -12.05 1.65
CA ALA A 235 -12.69 -12.89 0.84
C ALA A 235 -12.06 -12.11 -0.32
N ASP A 236 -10.87 -12.55 -0.77
CA ASP A 236 -10.07 -11.95 -1.84
C ASP A 236 -9.84 -10.43 -1.62
N ALA A 237 -9.64 -10.01 -0.38
CA ALA A 237 -9.65 -8.60 0.00
C ALA A 237 -8.42 -8.20 0.84
N PHE A 238 -7.96 -6.99 0.66
CA PHE A 238 -7.10 -6.32 1.63
C PHE A 238 -7.98 -5.45 2.52
N VAL A 239 -8.04 -5.77 3.80
CA VAL A 239 -8.94 -5.12 4.74
C VAL A 239 -8.14 -4.30 5.75
N ILE A 240 -8.53 -3.05 5.95
CA ILE A 240 -7.90 -2.17 6.94
C ILE A 240 -8.97 -1.77 7.96
N LEU A 241 -8.69 -2.01 9.24
CA LEU A 241 -9.45 -1.46 10.34
C LEU A 241 -8.63 -0.35 11.00
N ASP A 242 -9.02 0.89 10.75
CA ASP A 242 -8.36 2.07 11.29
C ASP A 242 -8.99 2.53 12.62
N GLU A 243 -8.21 3.20 13.48
CA GLU A 243 -8.62 3.66 14.82
C GLU A 243 -9.25 2.56 15.68
N ALA A 244 -8.66 1.38 15.62
CA ALA A 244 -9.19 0.16 16.22
C ALA A 244 -9.27 0.21 17.75
N GLN A 245 -8.57 1.13 18.44
CA GLN A 245 -8.72 1.36 19.87
C GLN A 245 -10.14 1.78 20.25
N ASN A 246 -10.88 2.32 19.28
CA ASN A 246 -12.28 2.76 19.45
C ASN A 246 -13.30 1.66 19.09
N ALA A 247 -12.85 0.46 18.76
CA ALA A 247 -13.70 -0.71 18.63
C ALA A 247 -13.83 -1.44 19.97
N THR A 248 -15.03 -1.83 20.36
CA THR A 248 -15.23 -2.68 21.53
C THR A 248 -14.71 -4.10 21.27
N SER A 249 -14.49 -4.90 22.34
CA SER A 249 -14.09 -6.31 22.20
C SER A 249 -15.05 -7.14 21.35
N ALA A 250 -16.36 -6.89 21.48
CA ALA A 250 -17.36 -7.58 20.67
C ALA A 250 -17.26 -7.22 19.19
N GLN A 251 -17.03 -5.93 18.87
CA GLN A 251 -16.82 -5.44 17.51
C GLN A 251 -15.52 -5.98 16.91
N MET A 252 -14.43 -5.98 17.67
CA MET A 252 -13.15 -6.53 17.24
C MET A 252 -13.25 -8.03 16.93
N LYS A 253 -13.86 -8.82 17.82
CA LYS A 253 -14.11 -10.25 17.60
C LYS A 253 -14.99 -10.46 16.37
N MET A 254 -16.06 -9.67 16.23
CA MET A 254 -16.94 -9.72 15.06
C MET A 254 -16.16 -9.48 13.78
N PHE A 255 -15.31 -8.46 13.73
CA PHE A 255 -14.49 -8.10 12.57
C PHE A 255 -13.48 -9.20 12.20
N LEU A 256 -12.66 -9.64 13.14
CA LEU A 256 -11.63 -10.66 12.92
C LEU A 256 -12.21 -11.99 12.41
N THR A 257 -13.42 -12.33 12.84
CA THR A 257 -14.13 -13.54 12.37
C THR A 257 -14.78 -13.38 10.99
N ARG A 258 -14.63 -12.24 10.31
CA ARG A 258 -15.08 -12.00 8.92
C ARG A 258 -14.04 -12.30 7.88
N LEU A 259 -12.78 -12.52 8.29
CA LEU A 259 -11.70 -12.83 7.38
C LEU A 259 -12.05 -14.07 6.53
N GLY A 260 -12.00 -13.91 5.21
CA GLY A 260 -12.23 -14.96 4.23
C GLY A 260 -10.93 -15.44 3.58
N LEU A 261 -11.04 -16.39 2.68
CA LEU A 261 -9.89 -16.91 1.93
C LEU A 261 -9.22 -15.82 1.10
N ASN A 262 -7.91 -15.93 0.92
CA ASN A 262 -7.07 -15.02 0.11
C ASN A 262 -7.17 -13.55 0.56
N SER A 263 -7.36 -13.30 1.84
CA SER A 263 -7.47 -11.94 2.37
C SER A 263 -6.38 -11.63 3.37
N ARG A 264 -6.02 -10.35 3.45
CA ARG A 264 -5.10 -9.79 4.44
C ARG A 264 -5.80 -8.73 5.25
N VAL A 265 -5.44 -8.65 6.52
CA VAL A 265 -5.99 -7.65 7.44
C VAL A 265 -4.86 -6.85 8.06
N VAL A 266 -5.01 -5.53 8.04
CA VAL A 266 -4.19 -4.63 8.82
C VAL A 266 -5.07 -3.88 9.79
N ILE A 267 -4.72 -3.91 11.07
CA ILE A 267 -5.42 -3.20 12.14
C ILE A 267 -4.49 -2.12 12.64
N THR A 268 -4.93 -0.87 12.63
CA THR A 268 -4.16 0.26 13.12
C THR A 268 -4.83 0.89 14.33
N GLY A 269 -4.04 1.32 15.31
CA GLY A 269 -4.60 1.97 16.49
C GLY A 269 -3.56 2.66 17.38
N ASP A 270 -4.09 3.48 18.28
CA ASP A 270 -3.33 4.23 19.28
C ASP A 270 -3.95 4.00 20.67
N LYS A 271 -3.23 3.31 21.55
CA LYS A 271 -3.72 3.01 22.91
C LYS A 271 -3.91 4.25 23.79
N THR A 272 -3.32 5.38 23.40
CA THR A 272 -3.42 6.65 24.15
C THR A 272 -4.65 7.47 23.76
N GLN A 273 -5.31 7.11 22.65
CA GLN A 273 -6.45 7.84 22.06
C GLN A 273 -7.72 6.99 22.07
N ILE A 274 -8.10 6.48 23.25
CA ILE A 274 -9.33 5.67 23.41
C ILE A 274 -10.47 6.61 23.75
N ASP A 275 -11.42 6.78 22.83
CA ASP A 275 -12.61 7.62 22.96
C ASP A 275 -13.84 6.85 23.46
N LEU A 276 -13.68 5.56 23.81
CA LEU A 276 -14.76 4.77 24.37
C LEU A 276 -15.14 5.26 25.79
N PRO A 277 -16.44 5.19 26.17
CA PRO A 277 -16.89 5.58 27.50
C PRO A 277 -16.15 4.86 28.65
N ARG A 278 -15.69 3.64 28.40
CA ARG A 278 -14.82 2.87 29.31
C ARG A 278 -13.62 2.40 28.49
N PRO A 279 -12.42 2.93 28.76
CA PRO A 279 -11.21 2.56 28.00
C PRO A 279 -10.91 1.05 28.04
N ASP A 280 -11.24 0.36 29.12
CA ASP A 280 -11.04 -1.09 29.29
C ASP A 280 -11.89 -1.92 28.32
N ASP A 281 -12.96 -1.37 27.76
CA ASP A 281 -13.80 -2.02 26.76
C ASP A 281 -13.11 -2.09 25.38
N SER A 282 -11.97 -1.40 25.20
CA SER A 282 -11.23 -1.40 23.94
C SER A 282 -10.81 -2.79 23.51
N GLY A 283 -11.29 -3.20 22.35
CA GLY A 283 -10.94 -4.47 21.73
C GLY A 283 -9.46 -4.57 21.38
N LEU A 284 -8.81 -3.45 21.06
CA LEU A 284 -7.39 -3.41 20.75
C LEU A 284 -6.52 -3.85 21.94
N LEU A 285 -6.87 -3.43 23.17
CA LEU A 285 -6.16 -3.83 24.37
C LEU A 285 -6.31 -5.33 24.68
N GLN A 286 -7.46 -5.89 24.33
CA GLN A 286 -7.76 -7.31 24.59
C GLN A 286 -7.15 -8.24 23.54
N VAL A 287 -7.19 -7.89 22.25
CA VAL A 287 -6.64 -8.73 21.18
C VAL A 287 -5.14 -8.94 21.33
N GLU A 288 -4.41 -7.93 21.82
CA GLU A 288 -2.97 -8.08 22.07
C GLU A 288 -2.66 -9.22 23.04
N ARG A 289 -3.47 -9.38 24.08
CA ARG A 289 -3.31 -10.46 25.06
C ARG A 289 -3.80 -11.80 24.53
N ILE A 290 -4.88 -11.80 23.71
CA ILE A 290 -5.59 -13.01 23.29
C ILE A 290 -4.92 -13.64 22.06
N LEU A 291 -4.42 -12.82 21.11
CA LEU A 291 -3.96 -13.31 19.81
C LEU A 291 -2.43 -13.39 19.69
N ARG A 292 -1.69 -12.97 20.71
CA ARG A 292 -0.22 -13.05 20.69
C ARG A 292 0.25 -14.51 20.55
N GLY A 293 1.16 -14.76 19.61
CA GLY A 293 1.74 -16.08 19.38
C GLY A 293 0.91 -17.00 18.47
N ILE A 294 -0.15 -16.48 17.84
CA ILE A 294 -0.87 -17.20 16.78
C ILE A 294 -0.11 -17.00 15.47
N ASP A 295 0.25 -18.10 14.81
CA ASP A 295 0.93 -18.08 13.52
C ASP A 295 0.12 -17.32 12.47
N GLY A 296 0.77 -16.46 11.67
CA GLY A 296 0.14 -15.58 10.70
C GLY A 296 -0.43 -14.27 11.28
N ILE A 297 -0.30 -14.04 12.60
CA ILE A 297 -0.68 -12.77 13.25
C ILE A 297 0.57 -12.09 13.82
N GLU A 298 0.86 -10.86 13.37
CA GLU A 298 2.01 -10.09 13.84
C GLU A 298 1.58 -8.79 14.51
N PHE A 299 2.27 -8.45 15.61
CA PHE A 299 2.09 -7.21 16.35
C PHE A 299 3.30 -6.31 16.16
N VAL A 300 3.08 -5.13 15.59
CA VAL A 300 4.12 -4.12 15.37
C VAL A 300 3.87 -2.90 16.26
N TYR A 301 4.91 -2.47 16.94
CA TYR A 301 4.85 -1.31 17.83
C TYR A 301 5.66 -0.17 17.26
N LEU A 302 4.96 0.89 16.86
CA LEU A 302 5.58 2.14 16.44
C LEU A 302 5.66 3.10 17.63
N SER A 303 6.69 3.91 17.65
CA SER A 303 7.01 4.82 18.75
C SER A 303 7.09 6.27 18.29
N GLU A 304 7.40 7.19 19.18
CA GLU A 304 7.59 8.61 18.84
C GLU A 304 8.75 8.85 17.87
N VAL A 305 9.73 7.95 17.81
CA VAL A 305 10.87 8.04 16.88
C VAL A 305 10.38 7.90 15.43
N ASP A 306 9.29 7.13 15.22
CA ASP A 306 8.68 6.86 13.91
C ASP A 306 7.76 7.99 13.45
N VAL A 307 7.52 9.02 14.28
CA VAL A 307 6.62 10.12 13.97
C VAL A 307 7.19 11.01 12.86
N VAL A 308 6.52 11.00 11.70
CA VAL A 308 6.82 11.86 10.56
C VAL A 308 5.92 13.09 10.61
N ARG A 309 6.37 14.15 11.26
CA ARG A 309 5.62 15.41 11.42
C ARG A 309 6.49 16.62 11.14
N HIS A 310 5.83 17.72 10.79
CA HIS A 310 6.49 19.02 10.69
C HIS A 310 7.14 19.38 12.03
N ARG A 311 8.37 19.97 11.99
CA ARG A 311 9.14 20.32 13.18
C ARG A 311 8.31 21.11 14.21
N LEU A 312 7.59 22.15 13.74
CA LEU A 312 6.78 22.98 14.64
C LEU A 312 5.66 22.20 15.35
N VAL A 313 5.09 21.17 14.72
CA VAL A 313 4.06 20.33 15.38
C VAL A 313 4.68 19.53 16.52
N LYS A 314 5.90 19.04 16.36
CA LYS A 314 6.64 18.37 17.46
C LYS A 314 6.91 19.34 18.62
N ASP A 315 7.32 20.57 18.30
CA ASP A 315 7.61 21.59 19.30
C ASP A 315 6.34 22.04 20.07
N ILE A 316 5.21 22.18 19.35
CA ILE A 316 3.91 22.49 19.96
C ILE A 316 3.47 21.37 20.93
N ILE A 317 3.54 20.11 20.52
CA ILE A 317 3.15 18.98 21.39
C ILE A 317 4.00 18.94 22.65
N LYS A 318 5.31 19.17 22.53
CA LYS A 318 6.20 19.27 23.69
C LYS A 318 5.81 20.40 24.64
N ALA A 319 5.49 21.58 24.09
CA ALA A 319 5.10 22.72 24.90
C ALA A 319 3.82 22.45 25.70
N TYR A 320 2.81 21.85 25.08
CA TYR A 320 1.57 21.47 25.78
C TYR A 320 1.82 20.38 26.83
N ALA A 321 2.61 19.35 26.52
CA ALA A 321 2.93 18.29 27.48
C ALA A 321 3.69 18.84 28.72
N THR A 322 4.55 19.84 28.52
CA THR A 322 5.24 20.52 29.64
C THR A 322 4.26 21.31 30.50
N ALA A 323 3.37 22.09 29.87
CA ALA A 323 2.35 22.87 30.58
C ALA A 323 1.36 21.98 31.37
N ASP A 324 0.93 20.85 30.79
CA ASP A 324 0.08 19.88 31.49
C ASP A 324 0.79 19.18 32.65
N GLY A 325 2.11 18.95 32.56
CA GLY A 325 2.93 18.45 33.66
C GLY A 325 3.05 19.44 34.80
N GLU A 326 3.30 20.72 34.49
CA GLU A 326 3.37 21.80 35.50
C GLU A 326 2.02 22.04 36.22
N LEU A 327 0.89 21.85 35.50
CA LEU A 327 -0.46 21.94 36.09
C LEU A 327 -0.81 20.77 37.01
N ARG A 328 -0.16 19.62 36.88
CA ARG A 328 -0.38 18.43 37.74
C ARG A 328 0.50 18.44 39.00
N GLU A 329 1.58 19.22 39.00
CA GLU A 329 2.48 19.38 40.14
C GLU A 329 2.13 20.61 41.03
N ALA A 330 1.25 21.49 40.59
CA ALA A 330 0.71 22.64 41.30
C ALA A 330 -0.67 22.35 41.93
#